data_88bd20b2543b1ea6cfad6498a246fc40
#
_entry.id   88bd20b2543b1ea6cfad6498a246fc40
#
_cell.length_a   1.000
_cell.length_b   1.000
_cell.length_c   1.000
_cell.angle_alpha   90.00
_cell.angle_beta   90.00
_cell.angle_gamma   90.00
#
_symmetry.space_group_name_H-M   'P 1'
#
loop_
_entity.id
_entity.type
_entity.pdbx_description
1 polymer ?
#
loop_
_entity_poly.entity_id
_entity_poly.type
_entity_poly.pdbx_seq_one_letter_code
_entity_poly.pdbx_strand_id
1 'polypeptide(L)'
;MTVVIFCRMIVFDASTLILIAKAELLGPFLAAVKLAVAIPGEVEKECCSSKKAWDALIIQKALDESRIKVVAVKNRRLVAKLQADFSLGKGEAEAIALALTEKAQLLGIDDKSGINACKLLGIGFTTAVGILVRSWEKGLLEERHALAILARLEKHGRYKNSIIQDARLKLEVKP
;
A
#
# COMPACT_ATOMS: atom_id res chain seq x y z
N MET A 1 25.50 -12.89 20.56
CA MET A 1 25.33 -12.24 19.23
C MET A 1 23.84 -12.29 18.89
N THR A 2 23.11 -11.20 19.16
CA THR A 2 21.65 -11.16 18.91
C THR A 2 21.47 -10.94 17.43
N VAL A 3 21.02 -11.97 16.71
CA VAL A 3 20.62 -11.83 15.28
C VAL A 3 19.37 -10.98 15.27
N VAL A 4 19.53 -9.69 14.93
CA VAL A 4 18.39 -8.82 14.64
C VAL A 4 17.83 -9.30 13.30
N ILE A 5 16.80 -10.13 13.36
CA ILE A 5 16.01 -10.50 12.19
C ILE A 5 15.25 -9.23 11.78
N PHE A 6 15.81 -8.47 10.84
CA PHE A 6 15.04 -7.42 10.18
C PHE A 6 13.87 -8.10 9.47
N CYS A 7 12.70 -8.00 10.05
CA CYS A 7 11.48 -8.46 9.42
C CYS A 7 11.26 -7.59 8.18
N ARG A 8 11.60 -8.11 7.01
CA ARG A 8 11.36 -7.42 5.73
C ARG A 8 9.86 -7.33 5.52
N MET A 9 9.30 -6.17 5.81
CA MET A 9 7.86 -5.94 5.83
C MET A 9 7.49 -4.76 4.94
N ILE A 10 6.35 -4.86 4.29
CA ILE A 10 5.63 -3.74 3.70
C ILE A 10 4.34 -3.52 4.48
N VAL A 11 4.08 -2.29 4.88
CA VAL A 11 2.84 -1.88 5.54
C VAL A 11 1.98 -1.14 4.52
N PHE A 12 0.67 -1.27 4.59
CA PHE A 12 -0.27 -0.53 3.75
C PHE A 12 -1.20 0.35 4.57
N ASP A 13 -1.52 1.54 4.04
CA ASP A 13 -2.70 2.30 4.40
C ASP A 13 -3.95 1.75 3.69
N ALA A 14 -5.14 2.19 4.11
CA ALA A 14 -6.38 1.71 3.53
C ALA A 14 -6.55 2.15 2.08
N SER A 15 -6.22 3.40 1.76
CA SER A 15 -6.44 3.97 0.43
C SER A 15 -5.66 3.21 -0.64
N THR A 16 -4.39 2.95 -0.41
CA THR A 16 -3.54 2.22 -1.34
C THR A 16 -3.98 0.77 -1.48
N LEU A 17 -4.28 0.10 -0.35
CA LEU A 17 -4.72 -1.31 -0.38
C LEU A 17 -6.02 -1.48 -1.15
N ILE A 18 -7.00 -0.58 -0.93
CA ILE A 18 -8.27 -0.55 -1.66
C ILE A 18 -8.03 -0.29 -3.16
N LEU A 19 -7.15 0.66 -3.50
CA LEU A 19 -6.85 0.97 -4.90
C LEU A 19 -6.25 -0.22 -5.65
N ILE A 20 -5.25 -0.91 -5.08
CA ILE A 20 -4.65 -2.08 -5.74
C ILE A 20 -5.61 -3.27 -5.80
N ALA A 21 -6.55 -3.40 -4.85
CA ALA A 21 -7.62 -4.40 -4.91
C ALA A 21 -8.62 -4.08 -6.04
N LYS A 22 -9.12 -2.83 -6.12
CA LYS A 22 -10.03 -2.37 -7.19
C LYS A 22 -9.42 -2.46 -8.58
N ALA A 23 -8.11 -2.23 -8.69
CA ALA A 23 -7.39 -2.33 -9.94
C ALA A 23 -7.04 -3.77 -10.36
N GLU A 24 -7.37 -4.77 -9.55
CA GLU A 24 -7.00 -6.19 -9.75
C GLU A 24 -5.48 -6.43 -9.72
N LEU A 25 -4.74 -5.55 -9.06
CA LEU A 25 -3.28 -5.67 -8.87
C LEU A 25 -2.91 -6.43 -7.59
N LEU A 26 -3.79 -6.48 -6.59
CA LEU A 26 -3.48 -7.08 -5.28
C LEU A 26 -3.08 -8.57 -5.40
N GLY A 27 -3.80 -9.36 -6.19
CA GLY A 27 -3.51 -10.76 -6.40
C GLY A 27 -2.11 -11.01 -6.98
N PRO A 28 -1.79 -10.46 -8.16
CA PRO A 28 -0.45 -10.53 -8.74
C PRO A 28 0.66 -10.01 -7.80
N PHE A 29 0.41 -8.91 -7.11
CA PHE A 29 1.35 -8.35 -6.13
C PHE A 29 1.63 -9.35 -4.99
N LEU A 30 0.58 -9.88 -4.35
CA LEU A 30 0.73 -10.85 -3.26
C LEU A 30 1.37 -12.15 -3.71
N ALA A 31 1.18 -12.58 -4.96
CA ALA A 31 1.83 -13.76 -5.51
C ALA A 31 3.34 -13.61 -5.64
N ALA A 32 3.82 -12.39 -5.89
CA ALA A 32 5.21 -12.10 -6.22
C ALA A 32 6.01 -11.47 -5.08
N VAL A 33 5.34 -10.83 -4.12
CA VAL A 33 6.02 -10.13 -3.01
C VAL A 33 6.70 -11.11 -2.07
N LYS A 34 7.98 -10.85 -1.78
CA LYS A 34 8.80 -11.64 -0.83
C LYS A 34 8.83 -11.04 0.58
N LEU A 35 8.20 -9.89 0.76
CA LEU A 35 8.08 -9.20 2.03
C LEU A 35 6.82 -9.68 2.76
N ALA A 36 6.86 -9.68 4.08
CA ALA A 36 5.64 -9.82 4.86
C ALA A 36 4.75 -8.60 4.60
N VAL A 37 3.47 -8.82 4.33
CA VAL A 37 2.50 -7.74 4.13
C VAL A 37 1.69 -7.57 5.40
N ALA A 38 1.63 -6.34 5.92
CA ALA A 38 0.94 -6.03 7.17
C ALA A 38 0.08 -4.77 7.06
N ILE A 39 -0.97 -4.73 7.84
CA ILE A 39 -1.84 -3.57 8.02
C ILE A 39 -2.16 -3.38 9.50
N PRO A 40 -2.38 -2.17 10.01
CA PRO A 40 -2.90 -1.95 11.34
C PRO A 40 -4.41 -2.24 11.42
N GLY A 41 -4.91 -2.41 12.65
CA GLY A 41 -6.33 -2.75 12.88
C GLY A 41 -7.33 -1.71 12.38
N GLU A 42 -6.97 -0.43 12.36
CA GLU A 42 -7.85 0.61 11.81
C GLU A 42 -7.95 0.50 10.29
N VAL A 43 -6.86 0.20 9.61
CA VAL A 43 -6.85 -0.05 8.16
C VAL A 43 -7.69 -1.28 7.80
N GLU A 44 -7.61 -2.37 8.59
CA GLU A 44 -8.49 -3.54 8.42
C GLU A 44 -9.97 -3.13 8.47
N LYS A 45 -10.36 -2.35 9.47
CA LYS A 45 -11.75 -1.87 9.61
C LYS A 45 -12.19 -1.04 8.40
N GLU A 46 -11.36 -0.10 7.96
CA GLU A 46 -11.65 0.74 6.80
C GLU A 46 -11.80 -0.08 5.51
N CYS A 47 -10.90 -1.04 5.27
CA CYS A 47 -10.92 -1.88 4.08
C CYS A 47 -12.09 -2.87 4.06
N CYS A 48 -12.48 -3.41 5.21
CA CYS A 48 -13.47 -4.49 5.32
C CYS A 48 -14.85 -4.02 5.79
N SER A 49 -15.07 -2.70 5.94
CA SER A 49 -16.33 -2.13 6.41
C SER A 49 -17.52 -2.45 5.49
N SER A 50 -17.30 -2.50 4.19
CA SER A 50 -18.33 -2.83 3.20
C SER A 50 -18.29 -4.30 2.81
N LYS A 51 -19.02 -5.15 3.55
CA LYS A 51 -19.04 -6.61 3.34
C LYS A 51 -19.50 -7.08 1.95
N LYS A 52 -20.01 -6.18 1.10
CA LYS A 52 -20.51 -6.50 -0.25
C LYS A 52 -19.64 -5.91 -1.36
N ALA A 53 -18.70 -5.05 -1.04
CA ALA A 53 -17.81 -4.46 -2.04
C ALA A 53 -16.76 -5.48 -2.49
N TRP A 54 -16.51 -5.54 -3.78
CA TRP A 54 -15.58 -6.49 -4.40
C TRP A 54 -14.15 -6.38 -3.84
N ASP A 55 -13.65 -5.18 -3.69
CA ASP A 55 -12.34 -4.89 -3.09
C ASP A 55 -12.26 -5.39 -1.64
N ALA A 56 -13.29 -5.15 -0.83
CA ALA A 56 -13.36 -5.63 0.55
C ALA A 56 -13.34 -7.18 0.63
N LEU A 57 -14.04 -7.85 -0.27
CA LEU A 57 -14.04 -9.32 -0.34
C LEU A 57 -12.67 -9.89 -0.70
N ILE A 58 -11.95 -9.26 -1.65
CA ILE A 58 -10.60 -9.68 -2.04
C ILE A 58 -9.61 -9.47 -0.89
N ILE A 59 -9.69 -8.31 -0.20
CA ILE A 59 -8.84 -8.02 0.95
C ILE A 59 -9.13 -8.99 2.09
N GLN A 60 -10.41 -9.22 2.39
CA GLN A 60 -10.81 -10.17 3.44
C GLN A 60 -10.27 -11.57 3.15
N LYS A 61 -10.38 -12.06 1.92
CA LYS A 61 -9.81 -13.34 1.51
C LYS A 61 -8.30 -13.40 1.75
N ALA A 62 -7.57 -12.33 1.42
CA ALA A 62 -6.12 -12.27 1.64
C ALA A 62 -5.75 -12.28 3.15
N LEU A 63 -6.59 -11.69 4.00
CA LEU A 63 -6.46 -11.77 5.47
C LEU A 63 -6.74 -13.20 5.97
N ASP A 64 -7.83 -13.83 5.54
CA ASP A 64 -8.21 -15.19 5.93
C ASP A 64 -7.14 -16.21 5.53
N GLU A 65 -6.52 -16.02 4.38
CA GLU A 65 -5.40 -16.82 3.89
C GLU A 65 -4.05 -16.46 4.53
N SER A 66 -4.03 -15.56 5.51
CA SER A 66 -2.81 -15.05 6.19
C SER A 66 -1.76 -14.47 5.25
N ARG A 67 -2.16 -14.01 4.06
CA ARG A 67 -1.28 -13.33 3.09
C ARG A 67 -1.07 -11.85 3.45
N ILE A 68 -2.02 -11.28 4.17
CA ILE A 68 -1.92 -9.98 4.83
C ILE A 68 -2.13 -10.22 6.32
N LYS A 69 -1.26 -9.63 7.15
CA LYS A 69 -1.35 -9.77 8.61
C LYS A 69 -1.85 -8.49 9.25
N VAL A 70 -2.76 -8.60 10.20
CA VAL A 70 -3.15 -7.47 11.04
C VAL A 70 -2.20 -7.37 12.23
N VAL A 71 -1.56 -6.21 12.39
CA VAL A 71 -0.60 -5.95 13.46
C VAL A 71 -1.10 -4.81 14.34
N ALA A 72 -1.18 -5.07 15.64
CA ALA A 72 -1.64 -4.07 16.60
C ALA A 72 -0.62 -2.95 16.80
N VAL A 73 -1.05 -1.70 16.66
CA VAL A 73 -0.23 -0.52 16.97
C VAL A 73 -0.36 -0.20 18.45
N LYS A 74 0.71 -0.44 19.21
CA LYS A 74 0.72 -0.25 20.68
C LYS A 74 0.95 1.20 21.09
N ASN A 75 1.76 1.95 20.34
CA ASN A 75 2.13 3.32 20.68
C ASN A 75 1.06 4.34 20.28
N ARG A 76 0.02 4.45 21.10
CA ARG A 76 -1.11 5.38 20.88
C ARG A 76 -0.71 6.86 20.91
N ARG A 77 0.32 7.20 21.70
CA ARG A 77 0.85 8.58 21.75
C ARG A 77 1.50 8.98 20.42
N LEU A 78 2.24 8.05 19.80
CA LEU A 78 2.82 8.29 18.47
C LEU A 78 1.72 8.49 17.43
N VAL A 79 0.68 7.66 17.43
CA VAL A 79 -0.47 7.81 16.51
C VAL A 79 -1.12 9.19 16.66
N ALA A 80 -1.44 9.61 17.90
CA ALA A 80 -2.05 10.91 18.16
C ALA A 80 -1.14 12.07 17.71
N LYS A 81 0.17 11.96 17.95
CA LYS A 81 1.15 12.96 17.50
C LYS A 81 1.20 13.05 15.97
N LEU A 82 1.24 11.92 15.26
CA LEU A 82 1.26 11.89 13.80
C LEU A 82 -0.02 12.50 13.21
N GLN A 83 -1.18 12.22 13.79
CA GLN A 83 -2.45 12.83 13.36
C GLN A 83 -2.40 14.37 13.52
N ALA A 84 -1.91 14.87 14.65
CA ALA A 84 -1.82 16.31 14.90
C ALA A 84 -0.79 17.00 14.02
N ASP A 85 0.42 16.45 13.90
CA ASP A 85 1.54 17.09 13.21
C ASP A 85 1.34 17.11 11.67
N PHE A 86 0.67 16.10 11.11
CA PHE A 86 0.54 15.92 9.66
C PHE A 86 -0.90 15.98 9.13
N SER A 87 -1.88 16.22 10.00
CA SER A 87 -3.32 16.24 9.65
C SER A 87 -3.77 14.93 8.98
N LEU A 88 -3.34 13.79 9.54
CA LEU A 88 -3.63 12.46 9.02
C LEU A 88 -4.93 11.88 9.56
N GLY A 89 -5.58 11.06 8.76
CA GLY A 89 -6.62 10.14 9.22
C GLY A 89 -6.06 9.10 10.20
N LYS A 90 -6.94 8.42 10.94
CA LYS A 90 -6.51 7.45 11.95
C LYS A 90 -5.79 6.26 11.33
N GLY A 91 -6.31 5.71 10.24
CA GLY A 91 -5.70 4.58 9.53
C GLY A 91 -4.32 4.93 8.97
N GLU A 92 -4.17 6.10 8.36
CA GLU A 92 -2.88 6.60 7.86
C GLU A 92 -1.86 6.78 8.98
N ALA A 93 -2.26 7.40 10.11
CA ALA A 93 -1.39 7.59 11.26
C ALA A 93 -0.98 6.25 11.90
N GLU A 94 -1.90 5.27 11.99
CA GLU A 94 -1.57 3.94 12.47
C GLU A 94 -0.61 3.21 11.49
N ALA A 95 -0.80 3.35 10.19
CA ALA A 95 0.09 2.73 9.19
C ALA A 95 1.51 3.32 9.26
N ILE A 96 1.65 4.64 9.40
CA ILE A 96 2.94 5.31 9.59
C ILE A 96 3.57 4.90 10.92
N ALA A 97 2.80 4.87 12.02
CA ALA A 97 3.30 4.44 13.33
C ALA A 97 3.78 2.99 13.30
N LEU A 98 3.05 2.10 12.64
CA LEU A 98 3.45 0.70 12.46
C LEU A 98 4.75 0.61 11.64
N ALA A 99 4.84 1.33 10.52
CA ALA A 99 6.03 1.34 9.69
C ALA A 99 7.27 1.82 10.45
N LEU A 100 7.15 2.83 11.30
CA LEU A 100 8.23 3.33 12.14
C LEU A 100 8.65 2.32 13.22
N THR A 101 7.68 1.76 13.96
CA THR A 101 7.96 0.87 15.09
C THR A 101 8.54 -0.47 14.66
N GLU A 102 8.02 -1.02 13.56
CA GLU A 102 8.47 -2.30 13.00
C GLU A 102 9.63 -2.14 12.01
N LYS A 103 10.10 -0.92 11.77
CA LYS A 103 11.14 -0.62 10.77
C LYS A 103 10.81 -1.23 9.41
N ALA A 104 9.57 -1.02 8.96
CA ALA A 104 9.10 -1.53 7.67
C ALA A 104 10.01 -1.05 6.53
N GLN A 105 10.25 -1.91 5.56
CA GLN A 105 11.05 -1.58 4.39
C GLN A 105 10.34 -0.57 3.49
N LEU A 106 9.01 -0.67 3.39
CA LEU A 106 8.16 0.22 2.60
C LEU A 106 6.81 0.43 3.28
N LEU A 107 6.23 1.59 3.04
CA LEU A 107 4.83 1.90 3.32
C LEU A 107 4.10 2.18 2.01
N GLY A 108 3.04 1.43 1.72
CA GLY A 108 2.12 1.71 0.63
C GLY A 108 1.17 2.82 1.04
N ILE A 109 1.29 4.01 0.43
CA ILE A 109 0.51 5.20 0.76
C ILE A 109 0.35 6.09 -0.45
N ASP A 110 -0.88 6.48 -0.75
CA ASP A 110 -1.23 7.33 -1.91
C ASP A 110 -1.66 8.75 -1.51
N ASP A 111 -2.04 8.97 -0.25
CA ASP A 111 -2.45 10.29 0.21
C ASP A 111 -1.27 11.28 0.29
N LYS A 112 -1.52 12.53 -0.12
CA LYS A 112 -0.50 13.58 -0.15
C LYS A 112 0.09 13.89 1.23
N SER A 113 -0.75 13.98 2.26
CA SER A 113 -0.32 14.27 3.63
C SER A 113 0.54 13.13 4.18
N GLY A 114 0.13 11.89 3.93
CA GLY A 114 0.87 10.70 4.29
C GLY A 114 2.22 10.59 3.56
N ILE A 115 2.26 10.88 2.25
CA ILE A 115 3.52 10.93 1.48
C ILE A 115 4.46 12.00 2.05
N ASN A 116 3.96 13.19 2.39
CA ASN A 116 4.76 14.23 3.00
C ASN A 116 5.31 13.81 4.37
N ALA A 117 4.49 13.16 5.19
CA ALA A 117 4.94 12.61 6.47
C ALA A 117 6.05 11.57 6.28
N CYS A 118 5.91 10.66 5.31
CA CYS A 118 6.95 9.67 4.99
C CYS A 118 8.29 10.34 4.62
N LYS A 119 8.24 11.37 3.76
CA LYS A 119 9.44 12.12 3.35
C LYS A 119 10.14 12.78 4.54
N LEU A 120 9.38 13.44 5.41
CA LEU A 120 9.92 14.14 6.59
C LEU A 120 10.45 13.17 7.65
N LEU A 121 9.85 11.99 7.78
CA LEU A 121 10.24 10.96 8.75
C LEU A 121 11.28 9.97 8.21
N GLY A 122 11.69 10.09 6.94
CA GLY A 122 12.66 9.19 6.31
C GLY A 122 12.13 7.77 6.10
N ILE A 123 10.82 7.60 5.92
CA ILE A 123 10.19 6.31 5.67
C ILE A 123 10.18 6.05 4.16
N GLY A 124 10.68 4.89 3.73
CA GLY A 124 10.52 4.42 2.36
C GLY A 124 9.04 4.17 2.04
N PHE A 125 8.56 4.70 0.94
CA PHE A 125 7.15 4.54 0.56
C PHE A 125 6.98 4.20 -0.92
N THR A 126 5.82 3.70 -1.26
CA THR A 126 5.36 3.45 -2.63
C THR A 126 3.88 3.79 -2.76
N THR A 127 3.44 4.07 -3.98
CA THR A 127 2.04 4.30 -4.32
C THR A 127 1.47 3.12 -5.09
N ALA A 128 0.16 3.05 -5.29
CA ALA A 128 -0.44 2.00 -6.11
C ALA A 128 0.10 2.02 -7.56
N VAL A 129 0.31 3.21 -8.14
CA VAL A 129 0.96 3.35 -9.46
C VAL A 129 2.41 2.87 -9.40
N GLY A 130 3.15 3.19 -8.33
CA GLY A 130 4.52 2.72 -8.13
C GLY A 130 4.61 1.19 -8.04
N ILE A 131 3.65 0.54 -7.39
CA ILE A 131 3.56 -0.93 -7.31
C ILE A 131 3.29 -1.53 -8.71
N LEU A 132 2.40 -0.92 -9.50
CA LEU A 132 2.14 -1.35 -10.87
C LEU A 132 3.40 -1.28 -11.74
N VAL A 133 4.07 -0.13 -11.77
CA VAL A 133 5.30 0.06 -12.56
C VAL A 133 6.37 -0.94 -12.14
N ARG A 134 6.56 -1.13 -10.84
CA ARG A 134 7.54 -2.09 -10.33
C ARG A 134 7.19 -3.54 -10.66
N SER A 135 5.91 -3.89 -10.66
CA SER A 135 5.45 -5.22 -11.08
C SER A 135 5.71 -5.47 -12.57
N TRP A 136 5.51 -4.45 -13.40
CA TRP A 136 5.86 -4.47 -14.82
C TRP A 136 7.36 -4.64 -15.04
N GLU A 137 8.18 -3.81 -14.42
CA GLU A 137 9.65 -3.87 -14.52
C GLU A 137 10.23 -5.25 -14.13
N LYS A 138 9.54 -5.97 -13.24
CA LYS A 138 9.91 -7.33 -12.84
C LYS A 138 9.36 -8.43 -13.75
N GLY A 139 8.68 -8.07 -14.82
CA GLY A 139 8.08 -9.03 -15.76
C GLY A 139 6.92 -9.85 -15.17
N LEU A 140 6.25 -9.35 -14.14
CA LEU A 140 5.13 -10.04 -13.47
C LEU A 140 3.79 -9.85 -14.18
N LEU A 141 3.72 -8.92 -15.13
CA LEU A 141 2.52 -8.54 -15.85
C LEU A 141 2.83 -8.47 -17.35
N GLU A 142 1.89 -8.89 -18.18
CA GLU A 142 1.90 -8.58 -19.61
C GLU A 142 1.50 -7.13 -19.85
N GLU A 143 2.00 -6.50 -20.92
CA GLU A 143 1.74 -5.10 -21.26
C GLU A 143 0.25 -4.75 -21.28
N ARG A 144 -0.55 -5.56 -21.97
CA ARG A 144 -2.01 -5.37 -22.04
C ARG A 144 -2.67 -5.39 -20.67
N HIS A 145 -2.21 -6.26 -19.80
CA HIS A 145 -2.74 -6.36 -18.44
C HIS A 145 -2.29 -5.16 -17.59
N ALA A 146 -1.01 -4.76 -17.67
CA ALA A 146 -0.50 -3.59 -16.96
C ALA A 146 -1.22 -2.29 -17.36
N LEU A 147 -1.50 -2.09 -18.66
CA LEU A 147 -2.27 -0.94 -19.17
C LEU A 147 -3.73 -0.97 -18.67
N ALA A 148 -4.36 -2.15 -18.61
CA ALA A 148 -5.70 -2.28 -18.06
C ALA A 148 -5.75 -1.94 -16.55
N ILE A 149 -4.75 -2.36 -15.79
CA ILE A 149 -4.60 -2.00 -14.37
C ILE A 149 -4.41 -0.49 -14.22
N LEU A 150 -3.56 0.14 -15.06
CA LEU A 150 -3.35 1.58 -15.03
C LEU A 150 -4.65 2.36 -15.27
N ALA A 151 -5.45 1.93 -16.24
CA ALA A 151 -6.76 2.54 -16.52
C ALA A 151 -7.73 2.43 -15.31
N ARG A 152 -7.70 1.32 -14.58
CA ARG A 152 -8.49 1.16 -13.34
C ARG A 152 -7.97 2.06 -12.20
N LEU A 153 -6.65 2.18 -12.05
CA LEU A 153 -6.05 3.10 -11.09
C LEU A 153 -6.40 4.56 -11.41
N GLU A 154 -6.37 4.95 -12.67
CA GLU A 154 -6.82 6.28 -13.13
C GLU A 154 -8.30 6.54 -12.79
N LYS A 155 -9.15 5.54 -13.02
CA LYS A 155 -10.61 5.63 -12.75
C LYS A 155 -10.93 5.74 -11.26
N HIS A 156 -10.22 5.01 -10.41
CA HIS A 156 -10.55 4.89 -8.97
C HIS A 156 -9.67 5.75 -8.07
N GLY A 157 -8.48 6.14 -8.53
CA GLY A 157 -7.54 6.97 -7.79
C GLY A 157 -7.71 8.46 -8.09
N ARG A 158 -7.08 9.30 -7.26
CA ARG A 158 -7.05 10.76 -7.44
C ARG A 158 -5.69 11.21 -7.96
N TYR A 159 -5.25 10.62 -9.06
CA TYR A 159 -3.96 10.92 -9.66
C TYR A 159 -4.02 12.15 -10.57
N LYS A 160 -2.94 12.94 -10.55
CA LYS A 160 -2.73 13.96 -11.58
C LYS A 160 -2.47 13.28 -12.93
N ASN A 161 -2.96 13.89 -14.01
CA ASN A 161 -2.77 13.37 -15.35
C ASN A 161 -1.29 13.11 -15.70
N SER A 162 -0.37 13.96 -15.22
CA SER A 162 1.08 13.78 -15.41
C SER A 162 1.61 12.47 -14.82
N ILE A 163 1.09 12.03 -13.66
CA ILE A 163 1.49 10.76 -13.03
C ILE A 163 1.04 9.58 -13.88
N ILE A 164 -0.19 9.62 -14.39
CA ILE A 164 -0.74 8.56 -15.25
C ILE A 164 0.01 8.50 -16.58
N GLN A 165 0.31 9.64 -17.20
CA GLN A 165 1.07 9.69 -18.44
C GLN A 165 2.50 9.18 -18.27
N ASP A 166 3.20 9.57 -17.20
CA ASP A 166 4.53 9.05 -16.89
C ASP A 166 4.51 7.52 -16.69
N ALA A 167 3.52 7.02 -15.95
CA ALA A 167 3.36 5.58 -15.77
C ALA A 167 3.10 4.87 -17.10
N ARG A 168 2.23 5.42 -17.96
CA ARG A 168 1.94 4.86 -19.30
C ARG A 168 3.19 4.73 -20.13
N LEU A 169 3.99 5.79 -20.23
CA LEU A 169 5.27 5.77 -20.95
C LEU A 169 6.22 4.67 -20.44
N LYS A 170 6.27 4.46 -19.12
CA LYS A 170 7.10 3.40 -18.53
C LYS A 170 6.59 1.99 -18.88
N LEU A 171 5.28 1.81 -19.00
CA LEU A 171 4.69 0.52 -19.35
C LEU A 171 4.83 0.18 -20.85
N GLU A 172 5.07 1.16 -21.72
CA GLU A 172 5.30 0.97 -23.17
C GLU A 172 6.75 0.58 -23.49
N VAL A 173 7.66 0.79 -22.55
CA VAL A 173 9.08 0.37 -22.69
C VAL A 173 9.22 -1.04 -22.13
N LYS A 174 9.61 -2.02 -22.96
CA LYS A 174 9.85 -3.39 -22.49
C LYS A 174 10.90 -3.40 -21.37
N PRO A 175 10.62 -4.12 -20.27
CA PRO A 175 11.58 -4.27 -19.18
C PRO A 175 12.85 -5.01 -19.59
#